data_7b1b55fa2bd50557a9f4f551244794cb
#
_entry.id   7b1b55fa2bd50557a9f4f551244794cb
#
_cell.length_a   1.000
_cell.length_b   1.000
_cell.length_c   1.000
_cell.angle_alpha   90.00
_cell.angle_beta   90.00
_cell.angle_gamma   90.00
#
_symmetry.space_group_name_H-M   'P 1'
#
loop_
_entity.id
_entity.type
_entity.pdbx_description
1 polymer ?
#
loop_
_entity_poly.entity_id
_entity_poly.type
_entity_poly.pdbx_seq_one_letter_code
_entity_poly.pdbx_strand_id
1 'polypeptide(L)'
;MEYRLEHDTMGEVRVPADCYWGAQTQRSFENFRIGTEKIPPEVIRAFAVVKLAAARANAQLGVLDARRAGAIETACHEILDGSLDGNFPLAVWQTGSGTQTNMNVNEVIAHRANELLGEDLVHPNDHVNCSQSSNDTFPTAMHVAARVALEEQVLPAIGRLTATLDRLSAEYRDVVKIGRTHLQDAVPLTLGQEISGWSAMLGHDRDMIVQACRALSELALGGTAGGTGLNAPAAFGDLAAEEISELLGYAFLSAPNKFHALTSKDQMVFAHGALKALAADLMKIANDVRWLASGPRCGIGELIIPANEPGSSIMPGKVNPTQCEAVTMVAVQVMGNDTAIGIAASQGNFQLNVFLPVTIYNFLQSARLLSDAMDSFEANCVRGIRPNYAVIQAHLDASLMLVTALNPHIGYENAAKIAKHAHVTGQTLKAAAVELGLLTAEEFDAWVRPENMVHPKQEEA
;
A
#
# COMPACT_ATOMS: atom_id res chain seq x y z
N MET A 1 -30.42 -29.09 1.83
CA MET A 1 -29.25 -29.04 0.94
C MET A 1 -29.08 -30.40 0.30
N GLU A 2 -28.98 -30.44 -1.00
CA GLU A 2 -28.58 -31.65 -1.71
C GLU A 2 -27.05 -31.78 -1.67
N TYR A 3 -26.56 -33.04 -1.66
CA TYR A 3 -25.14 -33.36 -1.62
C TYR A 3 -24.79 -34.31 -2.75
N ARG A 4 -23.63 -34.13 -3.34
CA ARG A 4 -22.99 -35.11 -4.21
C ARG A 4 -21.85 -35.81 -3.47
N LEU A 5 -21.50 -37.03 -3.88
CA LEU A 5 -20.32 -37.72 -3.38
C LEU A 5 -19.13 -37.40 -4.28
N GLU A 6 -18.07 -36.95 -3.64
CA GLU A 6 -16.76 -36.73 -4.24
C GLU A 6 -15.75 -37.67 -3.58
N HIS A 7 -14.62 -37.91 -4.22
CA HIS A 7 -13.58 -38.75 -3.64
C HIS A 7 -12.18 -38.15 -3.88
N ASP A 8 -11.29 -38.44 -2.97
CA ASP A 8 -9.86 -38.23 -3.09
C ASP A 8 -9.11 -39.49 -2.59
N THR A 9 -7.78 -39.40 -2.48
CA THR A 9 -6.95 -40.51 -2.01
C THR A 9 -7.25 -40.97 -0.57
N MET A 10 -8.02 -40.20 0.20
CA MET A 10 -8.44 -40.51 1.58
C MET A 10 -9.83 -41.12 1.63
N GLY A 11 -10.55 -41.21 0.51
CA GLY A 11 -11.89 -41.79 0.43
C GLY A 11 -12.99 -40.81 0.07
N GLU A 12 -14.24 -41.19 0.27
CA GLU A 12 -15.42 -40.40 -0.08
C GLU A 12 -15.69 -39.26 0.90
N VAL A 13 -16.23 -38.16 0.37
CA VAL A 13 -16.70 -37.02 1.14
C VAL A 13 -17.96 -36.43 0.50
N ARG A 14 -18.88 -35.91 1.32
CA ARG A 14 -20.08 -35.20 0.85
C ARG A 14 -19.79 -33.75 0.59
N VAL A 15 -20.08 -33.32 -0.62
CA VAL A 15 -19.93 -31.90 -1.04
C VAL A 15 -21.31 -31.33 -1.40
N PRO A 16 -21.66 -30.08 -1.05
CA PRO A 16 -22.90 -29.45 -1.49
C PRO A 16 -23.06 -29.58 -3.01
N ALA A 17 -24.23 -29.95 -3.49
CA ALA A 17 -24.43 -30.24 -4.93
C ALA A 17 -24.39 -28.98 -5.81
N ASP A 18 -24.62 -27.82 -5.21
CA ASP A 18 -24.64 -26.49 -5.86
C ASP A 18 -23.29 -25.80 -5.93
N CYS A 19 -22.22 -26.44 -5.40
CA CYS A 19 -20.86 -25.88 -5.41
C CYS A 19 -19.97 -26.60 -6.44
N TYR A 20 -19.01 -25.86 -7.03
CA TYR A 20 -18.04 -26.44 -7.97
C TYR A 20 -16.80 -27.02 -7.31
N TRP A 21 -16.54 -26.77 -6.00
CA TRP A 21 -15.39 -27.37 -5.32
C TRP A 21 -15.58 -28.88 -5.08
N GLY A 22 -14.48 -29.60 -4.90
CA GLY A 22 -14.46 -31.06 -4.74
C GLY A 22 -14.07 -31.51 -3.33
N ALA A 23 -13.54 -32.74 -3.27
CA ALA A 23 -13.26 -33.44 -2.01
C ALA A 23 -12.20 -32.76 -1.15
N GLN A 24 -11.08 -32.33 -1.74
CA GLN A 24 -9.97 -31.73 -0.98
C GLN A 24 -10.36 -30.39 -0.38
N THR A 25 -11.10 -29.58 -1.11
CA THR A 25 -11.65 -28.31 -0.60
C THR A 25 -12.62 -28.56 0.55
N GLN A 26 -13.53 -29.50 0.40
CA GLN A 26 -14.50 -29.81 1.44
C GLN A 26 -13.81 -30.27 2.76
N ARG A 27 -12.79 -31.11 2.66
CA ARG A 27 -12.00 -31.50 3.85
C ARG A 27 -11.32 -30.32 4.51
N SER A 28 -10.72 -29.44 3.73
CA SER A 28 -10.07 -28.21 4.23
C SER A 28 -11.09 -27.31 4.92
N PHE A 29 -12.24 -27.09 4.31
CA PHE A 29 -13.33 -26.28 4.86
C PHE A 29 -13.83 -26.83 6.22
N GLU A 30 -13.86 -28.14 6.38
CA GLU A 30 -14.27 -28.78 7.62
C GLU A 30 -13.18 -28.78 8.69
N ASN A 31 -11.91 -28.97 8.28
CA ASN A 31 -10.79 -29.13 9.20
C ASN A 31 -10.27 -27.78 9.75
N PHE A 32 -10.33 -26.71 8.98
CA PHE A 32 -9.74 -25.39 9.33
C PHE A 32 -10.82 -24.37 9.67
N ARG A 33 -11.56 -24.57 10.73
CA ARG A 33 -12.55 -23.64 11.28
C ARG A 33 -11.87 -22.63 12.22
N ILE A 34 -10.93 -21.85 11.67
CA ILE A 34 -10.07 -20.94 12.42
C ILE A 34 -10.30 -19.53 11.89
N GLY A 35 -10.68 -18.60 12.76
CA GLY A 35 -10.92 -17.21 12.41
C GLY A 35 -12.07 -16.99 11.41
N THR A 36 -12.14 -15.81 10.88
CA THR A 36 -13.12 -15.41 9.85
C THR A 36 -12.46 -15.03 8.53
N GLU A 37 -11.14 -14.89 8.55
CA GLU A 37 -10.34 -14.44 7.42
C GLU A 37 -10.32 -15.50 6.32
N LYS A 38 -10.76 -15.10 5.14
CA LYS A 38 -10.77 -15.93 3.93
C LYS A 38 -9.60 -15.59 3.03
N ILE A 39 -9.23 -16.54 2.18
CA ILE A 39 -8.27 -16.26 1.09
C ILE A 39 -8.79 -15.06 0.28
N PRO A 40 -7.99 -14.01 0.10
CA PRO A 40 -8.42 -12.83 -0.62
C PRO A 40 -8.82 -13.13 -2.07
N PRO A 41 -9.88 -12.49 -2.59
CA PRO A 41 -10.30 -12.66 -3.99
C PRO A 41 -9.17 -12.37 -5.00
N GLU A 42 -8.29 -11.45 -4.68
CA GLU A 42 -7.13 -11.11 -5.50
C GLU A 42 -6.18 -12.31 -5.70
N VAL A 43 -6.04 -13.16 -4.68
CA VAL A 43 -5.26 -14.41 -4.78
C VAL A 43 -5.96 -15.41 -5.70
N ILE A 44 -7.29 -15.54 -5.58
CA ILE A 44 -8.08 -16.44 -6.43
C ILE A 44 -8.00 -15.99 -7.91
N ARG A 45 -8.13 -14.68 -8.18
CA ARG A 45 -7.96 -14.14 -9.55
C ARG A 45 -6.53 -14.35 -10.07
N ALA A 46 -5.51 -14.16 -9.23
CA ALA A 46 -4.13 -14.46 -9.60
C ALA A 46 -3.94 -15.95 -9.94
N PHE A 47 -4.55 -16.86 -9.17
CA PHE A 47 -4.58 -18.27 -9.53
C PHE A 47 -5.27 -18.54 -10.87
N ALA A 48 -6.39 -17.89 -11.15
CA ALA A 48 -7.05 -18.03 -12.44
C ALA A 48 -6.14 -17.61 -13.61
N VAL A 49 -5.41 -16.50 -13.48
CA VAL A 49 -4.39 -16.08 -14.46
C VAL A 49 -3.30 -17.14 -14.60
N VAL A 50 -2.76 -17.65 -13.49
CA VAL A 50 -1.71 -18.69 -13.48
C VAL A 50 -2.21 -19.97 -14.16
N LYS A 51 -3.44 -20.42 -13.87
CA LYS A 51 -4.00 -21.64 -14.46
C LYS A 51 -4.32 -21.47 -15.95
N LEU A 52 -4.81 -20.29 -16.35
CA LEU A 52 -5.00 -19.94 -17.75
C LEU A 52 -3.68 -19.99 -18.53
N ALA A 53 -2.65 -19.32 -18.01
CA ALA A 53 -1.32 -19.30 -18.61
C ALA A 53 -0.69 -20.70 -18.66
N ALA A 54 -0.84 -21.50 -17.59
CA ALA A 54 -0.35 -22.87 -17.55
C ALA A 54 -1.05 -23.77 -18.57
N ALA A 55 -2.37 -23.64 -18.76
CA ALA A 55 -3.13 -24.40 -19.75
C ALA A 55 -2.66 -24.09 -21.16
N ARG A 56 -2.46 -22.80 -21.49
CA ARG A 56 -1.92 -22.35 -22.79
C ARG A 56 -0.51 -22.87 -23.04
N ALA A 57 0.40 -22.70 -22.06
CA ALA A 57 1.76 -23.18 -22.16
C ALA A 57 1.81 -24.71 -22.34
N ASN A 58 1.01 -25.48 -21.61
CA ASN A 58 0.93 -26.94 -21.74
C ASN A 58 0.34 -27.36 -23.09
N ALA A 59 -0.64 -26.63 -23.62
CA ALA A 59 -1.19 -26.88 -24.96
C ALA A 59 -0.14 -26.61 -26.05
N GLN A 60 0.59 -25.51 -25.95
CA GLN A 60 1.68 -25.18 -26.87
C GLN A 60 2.81 -26.21 -26.85
N LEU A 61 3.10 -26.78 -25.67
CA LEU A 61 4.10 -27.84 -25.49
C LEU A 61 3.60 -29.24 -25.86
N GLY A 62 2.31 -29.38 -26.26
CA GLY A 62 1.70 -30.65 -26.62
C GLY A 62 1.44 -31.61 -25.46
N VAL A 63 1.49 -31.10 -24.22
CA VAL A 63 1.21 -31.88 -22.99
C VAL A 63 -0.28 -31.93 -22.67
N LEU A 64 -1.02 -30.88 -23.01
CA LEU A 64 -2.46 -30.79 -22.86
C LEU A 64 -3.11 -30.59 -24.23
N ASP A 65 -4.18 -31.35 -24.51
CA ASP A 65 -4.89 -31.18 -25.79
C ASP A 65 -5.73 -29.90 -25.83
N ALA A 66 -5.97 -29.39 -27.02
CA ALA A 66 -6.66 -28.11 -27.25
C ALA A 66 -8.09 -28.07 -26.71
N ARG A 67 -8.79 -29.21 -26.64
CA ARG A 67 -10.18 -29.26 -26.16
C ARG A 67 -10.24 -29.05 -24.63
N ARG A 68 -9.35 -29.72 -23.88
CA ARG A 68 -9.21 -29.54 -22.42
C ARG A 68 -8.69 -28.17 -22.10
N ALA A 69 -7.66 -27.72 -22.81
CA ALA A 69 -7.09 -26.39 -22.61
C ALA A 69 -8.14 -25.28 -22.79
N GLY A 70 -8.95 -25.33 -23.86
CA GLY A 70 -9.99 -24.34 -24.09
C GLY A 70 -11.10 -24.32 -23.05
N ALA A 71 -11.47 -25.50 -22.50
CA ALA A 71 -12.46 -25.57 -21.42
C ALA A 71 -11.92 -25.03 -20.09
N ILE A 72 -10.63 -25.30 -19.77
CA ILE A 72 -9.93 -24.73 -18.62
C ILE A 72 -9.84 -23.20 -18.75
N GLU A 73 -9.45 -22.70 -19.92
CA GLU A 73 -9.39 -21.28 -20.23
C GLU A 73 -10.73 -20.58 -20.00
N THR A 74 -11.83 -21.15 -20.50
CA THR A 74 -13.18 -20.59 -20.29
C THR A 74 -13.54 -20.54 -18.81
N ALA A 75 -13.30 -21.59 -18.05
CA ALA A 75 -13.56 -21.61 -16.60
C ALA A 75 -12.69 -20.58 -15.83
N CYS A 76 -11.43 -20.38 -16.26
CA CYS A 76 -10.58 -19.34 -15.68
C CYS A 76 -11.14 -17.92 -15.95
N HIS A 77 -11.65 -17.66 -17.12
CA HIS A 77 -12.30 -16.36 -17.43
C HIS A 77 -13.54 -16.13 -16.57
N GLU A 78 -14.35 -17.16 -16.29
CA GLU A 78 -15.49 -17.07 -15.39
C GLU A 78 -15.08 -16.81 -13.92
N ILE A 79 -13.88 -17.24 -13.48
CA ILE A 79 -13.32 -16.83 -12.19
C ILE A 79 -12.90 -15.35 -12.22
N LEU A 80 -12.27 -14.91 -13.31
CA LEU A 80 -11.78 -13.53 -13.45
C LEU A 80 -12.92 -12.51 -13.49
N ASP A 81 -14.06 -12.85 -14.12
CA ASP A 81 -15.24 -11.98 -14.19
C ASP A 81 -16.15 -12.05 -12.95
N GLY A 82 -15.84 -12.95 -11.98
CA GLY A 82 -16.56 -13.12 -10.73
C GLY A 82 -17.77 -14.04 -10.79
N SER A 83 -18.08 -14.67 -11.92
CA SER A 83 -19.22 -15.59 -12.07
C SER A 83 -19.15 -16.82 -11.14
N LEU A 84 -17.94 -17.17 -10.68
CA LEU A 84 -17.69 -18.31 -9.81
C LEU A 84 -17.29 -17.94 -8.37
N ASP A 85 -17.41 -16.67 -7.94
CA ASP A 85 -16.90 -16.16 -6.66
C ASP A 85 -17.38 -16.92 -5.43
N GLY A 86 -18.60 -17.49 -5.43
CA GLY A 86 -19.14 -18.27 -4.31
C GLY A 86 -18.43 -19.61 -4.01
N ASN A 87 -17.45 -20.01 -4.85
CA ASN A 87 -16.83 -21.34 -4.79
C ASN A 87 -15.45 -21.37 -4.08
N PHE A 88 -15.04 -20.30 -3.41
CA PHE A 88 -13.73 -20.19 -2.75
C PHE A 88 -13.86 -19.92 -1.24
N PRO A 89 -14.32 -20.93 -0.45
CA PRO A 89 -14.73 -20.71 0.96
C PRO A 89 -13.57 -20.78 1.96
N LEU A 90 -12.33 -21.09 1.52
CA LEU A 90 -11.27 -21.50 2.42
C LEU A 90 -10.72 -20.35 3.27
N ALA A 91 -10.38 -20.70 4.52
CA ALA A 91 -9.75 -19.79 5.45
C ALA A 91 -8.27 -19.54 5.09
N VAL A 92 -7.73 -18.38 5.49
CA VAL A 92 -6.30 -18.09 5.46
C VAL A 92 -5.52 -19.10 6.32
N TRP A 93 -6.10 -19.49 7.45
CA TRP A 93 -5.52 -20.40 8.44
C TRP A 93 -5.70 -21.86 8.01
N GLN A 94 -4.99 -22.21 6.94
CA GLN A 94 -4.96 -23.56 6.33
C GLN A 94 -3.53 -24.08 6.29
N THR A 95 -3.24 -25.14 5.50
CA THR A 95 -1.86 -25.57 5.29
C THR A 95 -1.00 -24.41 4.80
N GLY A 96 0.16 -24.24 5.39
CA GLY A 96 1.03 -23.09 5.14
C GLY A 96 1.63 -23.00 3.74
N SER A 97 1.60 -24.10 2.98
CA SER A 97 1.97 -24.13 1.54
C SER A 97 0.86 -23.61 0.61
N GLY A 98 -0.36 -23.44 1.12
CA GLY A 98 -1.52 -23.06 0.33
C GLY A 98 -2.06 -24.15 -0.60
N THR A 99 -1.69 -25.42 -0.36
CA THR A 99 -2.11 -26.54 -1.21
C THR A 99 -3.63 -26.65 -1.33
N GLN A 100 -4.39 -26.43 -0.26
CA GLN A 100 -5.84 -26.49 -0.32
C GLN A 100 -6.43 -25.39 -1.21
N THR A 101 -5.86 -24.20 -1.21
CA THR A 101 -6.29 -23.13 -2.12
C THR A 101 -5.98 -23.47 -3.58
N ASN A 102 -4.79 -24.00 -3.88
CA ASN A 102 -4.46 -24.47 -5.21
C ASN A 102 -5.45 -25.56 -5.66
N MET A 103 -5.77 -26.53 -4.79
CA MET A 103 -6.72 -27.59 -5.11
C MET A 103 -8.15 -27.06 -5.22
N ASN A 104 -8.55 -26.10 -4.41
CA ASN A 104 -9.85 -25.44 -4.53
C ASN A 104 -10.02 -24.82 -5.95
N VAL A 105 -9.04 -24.09 -6.41
CA VAL A 105 -9.07 -23.51 -7.78
C VAL A 105 -9.06 -24.61 -8.83
N ASN A 106 -8.23 -25.66 -8.67
CA ASN A 106 -8.18 -26.78 -9.60
C ASN A 106 -9.52 -27.53 -9.70
N GLU A 107 -10.15 -27.80 -8.55
CA GLU A 107 -11.44 -28.51 -8.47
C GLU A 107 -12.56 -27.68 -9.11
N VAL A 108 -12.64 -26.39 -8.81
CA VAL A 108 -13.64 -25.48 -9.41
C VAL A 108 -13.48 -25.41 -10.93
N ILE A 109 -12.25 -25.22 -11.42
CA ILE A 109 -11.96 -25.19 -12.86
C ILE A 109 -12.33 -26.51 -13.51
N ALA A 110 -11.94 -27.66 -12.94
CA ALA A 110 -12.19 -28.96 -13.52
C ALA A 110 -13.70 -29.27 -13.62
N HIS A 111 -14.45 -29.05 -12.54
CA HIS A 111 -15.90 -29.26 -12.55
C HIS A 111 -16.60 -28.34 -13.54
N ARG A 112 -16.25 -27.06 -13.58
CA ARG A 112 -16.85 -26.13 -14.53
C ARG A 112 -16.49 -26.46 -15.97
N ALA A 113 -15.24 -26.83 -16.24
CA ALA A 113 -14.79 -27.27 -17.56
C ALA A 113 -15.55 -28.53 -18.03
N ASN A 114 -15.78 -29.50 -17.16
CA ASN A 114 -16.55 -30.71 -17.45
C ASN A 114 -18.02 -30.39 -17.76
N GLU A 115 -18.63 -29.49 -17.00
CA GLU A 115 -19.99 -29.02 -17.29
C GLU A 115 -20.07 -28.34 -18.67
N LEU A 116 -19.11 -27.49 -19.04
CA LEU A 116 -19.02 -26.86 -20.35
C LEU A 116 -18.83 -27.85 -21.49
N LEU A 117 -18.09 -28.92 -21.24
CA LEU A 117 -17.86 -30.00 -22.23
C LEU A 117 -19.02 -30.99 -22.33
N GLY A 118 -19.89 -31.08 -21.31
CA GLY A 118 -20.95 -32.07 -21.20
C GLY A 118 -20.45 -33.49 -20.90
N GLU A 119 -19.20 -33.64 -20.47
CA GLU A 119 -18.55 -34.94 -20.15
C GLU A 119 -17.36 -34.75 -19.19
N ASP A 120 -17.01 -35.79 -18.39
CA ASP A 120 -15.90 -35.76 -17.44
C ASP A 120 -14.55 -36.02 -18.14
N LEU A 121 -13.99 -34.98 -18.72
CA LEU A 121 -12.71 -35.03 -19.44
C LEU A 121 -11.57 -34.34 -18.68
N VAL A 122 -11.87 -33.38 -17.81
CA VAL A 122 -10.87 -32.56 -17.13
C VAL A 122 -10.76 -33.01 -15.68
N HIS A 123 -9.54 -33.46 -15.30
CA HIS A 123 -9.21 -33.85 -13.93
C HIS A 123 -8.42 -32.74 -13.24
N PRO A 124 -8.71 -32.38 -11.96
CA PRO A 124 -8.05 -31.27 -11.26
C PRO A 124 -6.54 -31.43 -11.16
N ASN A 125 -6.03 -32.63 -10.88
CA ASN A 125 -4.60 -32.88 -10.76
C ASN A 125 -3.90 -33.10 -12.09
N ASP A 126 -4.49 -33.94 -12.97
CA ASP A 126 -3.81 -34.40 -14.18
C ASP A 126 -3.82 -33.36 -15.31
N HIS A 127 -4.86 -32.51 -15.35
CA HIS A 127 -5.07 -31.54 -16.43
C HIS A 127 -4.94 -30.08 -15.95
N VAL A 128 -5.70 -29.66 -14.93
CA VAL A 128 -5.63 -28.27 -14.43
C VAL A 128 -4.30 -27.98 -13.77
N ASN A 129 -3.75 -28.94 -13.02
CA ASN A 129 -2.46 -28.84 -12.34
C ASN A 129 -1.28 -29.44 -13.13
N CYS A 130 -1.47 -29.73 -14.41
CA CYS A 130 -0.44 -30.31 -15.28
C CYS A 130 0.83 -29.45 -15.27
N SER A 131 2.01 -30.10 -15.17
CA SER A 131 3.33 -29.46 -15.10
C SER A 131 3.56 -28.57 -13.86
N GLN A 132 2.73 -28.66 -12.82
CA GLN A 132 2.73 -27.76 -11.67
C GLN A 132 2.76 -28.53 -10.34
N SER A 133 3.05 -27.80 -9.27
CA SER A 133 2.84 -28.19 -7.88
C SER A 133 2.20 -27.01 -7.14
N SER A 134 1.50 -27.26 -6.04
CA SER A 134 1.08 -26.18 -5.13
C SER A 134 2.27 -25.34 -4.64
N ASN A 135 3.44 -25.98 -4.56
CA ASN A 135 4.65 -25.35 -4.04
C ASN A 135 5.21 -24.25 -4.97
N ASP A 136 5.01 -24.36 -6.28
CA ASP A 136 5.42 -23.32 -7.23
C ASP A 136 4.24 -22.43 -7.68
N THR A 137 3.00 -22.93 -7.72
CA THR A 137 1.83 -22.13 -8.12
C THR A 137 1.42 -21.11 -7.08
N PHE A 138 1.41 -21.47 -5.77
CA PHE A 138 0.98 -20.52 -4.74
C PHE A 138 1.91 -19.30 -4.64
N PRO A 139 3.25 -19.45 -4.53
CA PRO A 139 4.15 -18.28 -4.54
C PRO A 139 4.08 -17.49 -5.85
N THR A 140 3.82 -18.13 -6.99
CA THR A 140 3.57 -17.43 -8.25
C THR A 140 2.30 -16.57 -8.16
N ALA A 141 1.18 -17.14 -7.68
CA ALA A 141 -0.05 -16.39 -7.48
C ALA A 141 0.11 -15.24 -6.46
N MET A 142 0.95 -15.43 -5.41
CA MET A 142 1.29 -14.37 -4.47
C MET A 142 1.97 -13.18 -5.15
N HIS A 143 2.98 -13.43 -5.98
CA HIS A 143 3.72 -12.38 -6.69
C HIS A 143 2.80 -11.66 -7.69
N VAL A 144 1.99 -12.40 -8.44
CA VAL A 144 1.00 -11.83 -9.36
C VAL A 144 -0.01 -10.96 -8.62
N ALA A 145 -0.64 -11.46 -7.57
CA ALA A 145 -1.63 -10.71 -6.79
C ALA A 145 -1.03 -9.46 -6.14
N ALA A 146 0.17 -9.58 -5.55
CA ALA A 146 0.86 -8.47 -4.91
C ALA A 146 1.21 -7.39 -5.93
N ARG A 147 1.77 -7.76 -7.08
CA ARG A 147 2.15 -6.81 -8.12
C ARG A 147 0.94 -6.09 -8.71
N VAL A 148 -0.12 -6.79 -9.05
CA VAL A 148 -1.36 -6.20 -9.56
C VAL A 148 -1.94 -5.21 -8.54
N ALA A 149 -1.96 -5.54 -7.25
CA ALA A 149 -2.42 -4.63 -6.21
C ALA A 149 -1.56 -3.35 -6.13
N LEU A 150 -0.24 -3.45 -6.27
CA LEU A 150 0.64 -2.28 -6.31
C LEU A 150 0.41 -1.42 -7.54
N GLU A 151 0.38 -2.03 -8.74
CA GLU A 151 0.25 -1.32 -10.03
C GLU A 151 -1.13 -0.68 -10.21
N GLU A 152 -2.21 -1.38 -9.83
CA GLU A 152 -3.58 -0.97 -10.14
C GLU A 152 -4.29 -0.22 -9.01
N GLN A 153 -3.81 -0.34 -7.77
CA GLN A 153 -4.43 0.30 -6.61
C GLN A 153 -3.49 1.32 -5.95
N VAL A 154 -2.31 0.88 -5.48
CA VAL A 154 -1.44 1.73 -4.64
C VAL A 154 -0.83 2.87 -5.46
N LEU A 155 -0.20 2.58 -6.60
CA LEU A 155 0.45 3.60 -7.44
C LEU A 155 -0.54 4.67 -7.95
N PRO A 156 -1.75 4.32 -8.44
CA PRO A 156 -2.74 5.32 -8.81
C PRO A 156 -3.23 6.18 -7.63
N ALA A 157 -3.40 5.61 -6.44
CA ALA A 157 -3.81 6.35 -5.25
C ALA A 157 -2.73 7.35 -4.81
N ILE A 158 -1.46 6.95 -4.81
CA ILE A 158 -0.33 7.87 -4.59
C ILE A 158 -0.39 9.02 -5.62
N GLY A 159 -0.59 8.69 -6.89
CA GLY A 159 -0.66 9.69 -7.96
C GLY A 159 -1.76 10.74 -7.75
N ARG A 160 -2.95 10.31 -7.32
CA ARG A 160 -4.07 11.22 -7.03
C ARG A 160 -3.77 12.16 -5.86
N LEU A 161 -3.26 11.61 -4.76
CA LEU A 161 -2.93 12.40 -3.56
C LEU A 161 -1.77 13.37 -3.85
N THR A 162 -0.72 12.92 -4.53
CA THR A 162 0.42 13.76 -4.93
C THR A 162 -0.03 14.91 -5.82
N ALA A 163 -0.86 14.66 -6.84
CA ALA A 163 -1.36 15.70 -7.73
C ALA A 163 -2.16 16.79 -6.98
N THR A 164 -2.93 16.41 -5.95
CA THR A 164 -3.65 17.37 -5.11
C THR A 164 -2.69 18.18 -4.24
N LEU A 165 -1.67 17.55 -3.65
CA LEU A 165 -0.65 18.26 -2.87
C LEU A 165 0.16 19.23 -3.73
N ASP A 166 0.56 18.85 -4.94
CA ASP A 166 1.28 19.71 -5.87
C ASP A 166 0.46 20.95 -6.24
N ARG A 167 -0.84 20.76 -6.51
CA ARG A 167 -1.76 21.87 -6.77
C ARG A 167 -1.83 22.82 -5.56
N LEU A 168 -1.99 22.30 -4.35
CA LEU A 168 -2.05 23.12 -3.13
C LEU A 168 -0.71 23.81 -2.84
N SER A 169 0.42 23.14 -3.07
CA SER A 169 1.76 23.71 -2.96
C SER A 169 1.92 24.92 -3.89
N ALA A 170 1.49 24.79 -5.13
CA ALA A 170 1.52 25.89 -6.10
C ALA A 170 0.56 27.03 -5.72
N GLU A 171 -0.64 26.71 -5.25
CA GLU A 171 -1.67 27.67 -4.84
C GLU A 171 -1.21 28.51 -3.64
N TYR A 172 -0.53 27.91 -2.67
CA TYR A 172 -0.13 28.57 -1.41
C TYR A 172 1.38 28.90 -1.37
N ARG A 173 2.04 28.97 -2.52
CA ARG A 173 3.48 29.20 -2.63
C ARG A 173 3.94 30.53 -2.00
N ASP A 174 3.07 31.54 -1.94
CA ASP A 174 3.37 32.87 -1.43
C ASP A 174 2.78 33.12 -0.02
N VAL A 175 2.17 32.10 0.61
CA VAL A 175 1.60 32.20 1.95
C VAL A 175 2.69 31.98 2.99
N VAL A 176 3.32 33.05 3.46
CA VAL A 176 4.38 33.01 4.48
C VAL A 176 3.79 32.68 5.84
N LYS A 177 4.40 31.75 6.54
CA LYS A 177 4.05 31.31 7.88
C LYS A 177 5.30 31.00 8.68
N ILE A 178 5.17 30.82 10.01
CA ILE A 178 6.28 30.30 10.79
C ILE A 178 6.49 28.82 10.53
N GLY A 179 7.76 28.39 10.44
CA GLY A 179 8.12 26.97 10.53
C GLY A 179 8.17 26.50 11.98
N ARG A 180 8.19 25.18 12.17
CA ARG A 180 8.36 24.58 13.50
C ARG A 180 9.35 23.42 13.44
N THR A 181 10.31 23.44 14.37
CA THR A 181 11.22 22.31 14.65
C THR A 181 11.11 21.99 16.12
N HIS A 182 11.09 20.71 16.50
CA HIS A 182 10.84 20.27 17.87
C HIS A 182 9.48 20.76 18.46
N LEU A 183 8.50 21.05 17.60
CA LEU A 183 7.25 21.75 17.93
C LEU A 183 7.45 23.17 18.52
N GLN A 184 8.66 23.74 18.39
CA GLN A 184 8.97 25.10 18.75
C GLN A 184 9.01 25.99 17.51
N ASP A 185 8.77 27.29 17.71
CA ASP A 185 8.83 28.29 16.65
C ASP A 185 10.21 28.28 15.98
N ALA A 186 10.23 28.30 14.66
CA ALA A 186 11.42 28.36 13.84
C ALA A 186 11.33 29.51 12.84
N VAL A 187 12.29 29.59 11.93
CA VAL A 187 12.32 30.60 10.88
C VAL A 187 11.13 30.44 9.92
N PRO A 188 10.70 31.52 9.24
CA PRO A 188 9.62 31.48 8.29
C PRO A 188 9.89 30.53 7.12
N LEU A 189 8.81 29.99 6.59
CA LEU A 189 8.71 29.29 5.33
C LEU A 189 7.35 29.60 4.69
N THR A 190 7.10 29.16 3.46
CA THR A 190 5.76 29.27 2.89
C THR A 190 4.95 27.99 3.11
N LEU A 191 3.63 28.11 3.18
CA LEU A 191 2.73 26.95 3.26
C LEU A 191 2.92 26.06 2.02
N GLY A 192 3.16 26.65 0.84
CA GLY A 192 3.48 25.89 -0.36
C GLY A 192 4.76 25.06 -0.21
N GLN A 193 5.81 25.59 0.44
CA GLN A 193 7.03 24.84 0.74
C GLN A 193 6.78 23.67 1.72
N GLU A 194 5.99 23.88 2.76
CA GLU A 194 5.60 22.83 3.70
C GLU A 194 4.86 21.69 2.99
N ILE A 195 3.86 22.02 2.16
CA ILE A 195 3.09 21.03 1.38
C ILE A 195 3.98 20.34 0.33
N SER A 196 4.93 21.05 -0.30
CA SER A 196 5.86 20.44 -1.25
C SER A 196 6.72 19.34 -0.62
N GLY A 197 7.03 19.47 0.67
CA GLY A 197 7.71 18.42 1.44
C GLY A 197 6.86 17.15 1.54
N TRP A 198 5.55 17.28 1.76
CA TRP A 198 4.64 16.12 1.80
C TRP A 198 4.51 15.46 0.42
N SER A 199 4.41 16.26 -0.65
CA SER A 199 4.37 15.74 -2.02
C SER A 199 5.65 14.98 -2.38
N ALA A 200 6.81 15.50 -2.00
CA ALA A 200 8.10 14.87 -2.26
C ALA A 200 8.24 13.51 -1.55
N MET A 201 7.73 13.36 -0.32
CA MET A 201 7.69 12.07 0.39
C MET A 201 6.96 11.02 -0.45
N LEU A 202 5.75 11.32 -0.92
CA LEU A 202 4.96 10.42 -1.76
C LEU A 202 5.63 10.11 -3.10
N GLY A 203 6.37 11.06 -3.67
CA GLY A 203 7.17 10.86 -4.87
C GLY A 203 8.26 9.79 -4.67
N HIS A 204 8.98 9.84 -3.54
CA HIS A 204 9.97 8.83 -3.18
C HIS A 204 9.34 7.47 -2.87
N ASP A 205 8.19 7.45 -2.16
CA ASP A 205 7.43 6.22 -1.89
C ASP A 205 6.99 5.54 -3.19
N ARG A 206 6.51 6.33 -4.16
CA ARG A 206 6.15 5.83 -5.49
C ARG A 206 7.33 5.13 -6.16
N ASP A 207 8.51 5.74 -6.12
CA ASP A 207 9.71 5.15 -6.74
C ASP A 207 10.13 3.85 -6.04
N MET A 208 10.02 3.77 -4.71
CA MET A 208 10.26 2.53 -3.94
C MET A 208 9.27 1.44 -4.33
N ILE A 209 7.99 1.77 -4.51
CA ILE A 209 6.95 0.80 -4.91
C ILE A 209 7.16 0.32 -6.35
N VAL A 210 7.58 1.20 -7.27
CA VAL A 210 7.96 0.78 -8.64
C VAL A 210 9.14 -0.22 -8.62
N GLN A 211 10.10 -0.04 -7.73
CA GLN A 211 11.17 -1.03 -7.54
C GLN A 211 10.63 -2.34 -6.95
N ALA A 212 9.69 -2.27 -6.02
CA ALA A 212 9.02 -3.45 -5.47
C ALA A 212 8.27 -4.25 -6.54
N CYS A 213 7.55 -3.58 -7.46
CA CYS A 213 6.91 -4.22 -8.60
C CYS A 213 7.91 -5.01 -9.47
N ARG A 214 9.10 -4.46 -9.69
CA ARG A 214 10.17 -5.15 -10.42
C ARG A 214 10.68 -6.39 -9.66
N ALA A 215 10.85 -6.30 -8.35
CA ALA A 215 11.28 -7.43 -7.54
C ALA A 215 10.27 -8.58 -7.56
N LEU A 216 8.97 -8.28 -7.63
CA LEU A 216 7.89 -9.27 -7.71
C LEU A 216 7.72 -9.91 -9.11
N SER A 217 8.54 -9.54 -10.10
CA SER A 217 8.42 -10.08 -11.45
C SER A 217 8.90 -11.52 -11.60
N GLU A 218 9.76 -12.00 -10.72
CA GLU A 218 10.30 -13.37 -10.79
C GLU A 218 9.31 -14.39 -10.25
N LEU A 219 8.97 -15.39 -11.07
CA LEU A 219 7.96 -16.40 -10.75
C LEU A 219 8.56 -17.76 -10.43
N ALA A 220 8.05 -18.42 -9.39
CA ALA A 220 8.46 -19.75 -8.99
C ALA A 220 7.99 -20.86 -9.94
N LEU A 221 6.97 -20.58 -10.77
CA LEU A 221 6.34 -21.55 -11.66
C LEU A 221 7.36 -22.25 -12.56
N GLY A 222 7.21 -23.57 -12.72
CA GLY A 222 8.20 -24.43 -13.37
C GLY A 222 9.18 -25.10 -12.42
N GLY A 223 9.26 -24.68 -11.13
CA GLY A 223 10.06 -25.37 -10.11
C GLY A 223 9.44 -26.67 -9.60
N THR A 224 8.15 -26.83 -9.79
CA THR A 224 7.32 -27.94 -9.30
C THR A 224 7.47 -28.17 -7.79
N ALA A 225 7.62 -29.43 -7.34
CA ALA A 225 7.55 -29.79 -5.94
C ALA A 225 8.75 -29.28 -5.09
N GLY A 226 9.95 -29.23 -5.65
CA GLY A 226 11.18 -28.92 -4.91
C GLY A 226 12.22 -28.07 -5.63
N GLY A 227 11.86 -27.50 -6.78
CA GLY A 227 12.75 -26.60 -7.53
C GLY A 227 13.43 -27.25 -8.74
N THR A 228 13.32 -28.56 -8.93
CA THR A 228 13.98 -29.29 -10.03
C THR A 228 13.18 -29.32 -11.33
N GLY A 229 11.91 -28.89 -11.29
CA GLY A 229 11.02 -28.99 -12.46
C GLY A 229 10.60 -30.41 -12.81
N LEU A 230 10.60 -31.32 -11.84
CA LEU A 230 10.24 -32.73 -12.06
C LEU A 230 8.82 -32.83 -12.68
N ASN A 231 8.70 -33.61 -13.75
CA ASN A 231 7.47 -33.85 -14.53
C ASN A 231 6.92 -32.64 -15.29
N ALA A 232 7.68 -31.55 -15.42
CA ALA A 232 7.33 -30.42 -16.28
C ALA A 232 8.31 -30.36 -17.48
N PRO A 233 7.83 -29.97 -18.68
CA PRO A 233 8.72 -29.62 -19.79
C PRO A 233 9.66 -28.47 -19.42
N ALA A 234 10.90 -28.49 -19.90
CA ALA A 234 11.91 -27.48 -19.57
C ALA A 234 11.50 -26.03 -19.88
N ALA A 235 10.74 -25.82 -20.96
CA ALA A 235 10.26 -24.51 -21.36
C ALA A 235 8.97 -24.05 -20.67
N PHE A 236 8.36 -24.89 -19.82
CA PHE A 236 7.05 -24.58 -19.24
C PHE A 236 7.05 -23.30 -18.40
N GLY A 237 8.07 -23.10 -17.54
CA GLY A 237 8.14 -21.93 -16.66
C GLY A 237 8.28 -20.61 -17.42
N ASP A 238 9.08 -20.61 -18.50
CA ASP A 238 9.28 -19.42 -19.34
C ASP A 238 8.02 -19.09 -20.13
N LEU A 239 7.41 -20.07 -20.82
CA LEU A 239 6.18 -19.87 -21.58
C LEU A 239 5.02 -19.42 -20.69
N ALA A 240 4.87 -20.01 -19.51
CA ALA A 240 3.82 -19.59 -18.57
C ALA A 240 4.05 -18.14 -18.06
N ALA A 241 5.30 -17.72 -17.82
CA ALA A 241 5.61 -16.36 -17.44
C ALA A 241 5.34 -15.34 -18.57
N GLU A 242 5.60 -15.73 -19.83
CA GLU A 242 5.24 -14.95 -21.02
C GLU A 242 3.72 -14.77 -21.13
N GLU A 243 2.95 -15.86 -21.01
CA GLU A 243 1.48 -15.82 -21.03
C GLU A 243 0.90 -14.94 -19.89
N ILE A 244 1.44 -15.06 -18.66
CA ILE A 244 1.03 -14.19 -17.55
C ILE A 244 1.32 -12.72 -17.88
N SER A 245 2.47 -12.44 -18.51
CA SER A 245 2.85 -11.09 -18.90
C SER A 245 1.90 -10.51 -19.95
N GLU A 246 1.52 -11.31 -20.94
CA GLU A 246 0.55 -10.90 -21.99
C GLU A 246 -0.84 -10.64 -21.41
N LEU A 247 -1.31 -11.51 -20.50
CA LEU A 247 -2.63 -11.40 -19.87
C LEU A 247 -2.76 -10.15 -18.99
N LEU A 248 -1.70 -9.75 -18.32
CA LEU A 248 -1.73 -8.66 -17.34
C LEU A 248 -1.13 -7.33 -17.85
N GLY A 249 -0.37 -7.36 -18.95
CA GLY A 249 0.32 -6.17 -19.46
C GLY A 249 1.54 -5.75 -18.63
N TYR A 250 2.03 -6.60 -17.73
CA TYR A 250 3.20 -6.39 -16.89
C TYR A 250 4.24 -7.48 -17.14
N ALA A 251 5.52 -7.12 -17.24
CA ALA A 251 6.58 -8.09 -17.51
C ALA A 251 6.83 -9.00 -16.32
N PHE A 252 6.56 -10.30 -16.45
CA PHE A 252 6.98 -11.35 -15.52
C PHE A 252 8.01 -12.25 -16.20
N LEU A 253 8.82 -12.93 -15.39
CA LEU A 253 9.85 -13.84 -15.87
C LEU A 253 9.94 -15.08 -14.98
N SER A 254 10.35 -16.17 -15.56
CA SER A 254 10.66 -17.39 -14.83
C SER A 254 11.89 -17.17 -13.95
N ALA A 255 11.77 -17.36 -12.63
CA ALA A 255 12.86 -17.14 -11.71
C ALA A 255 14.10 -17.98 -12.10
N PRO A 256 15.29 -17.39 -12.17
CA PRO A 256 16.50 -18.11 -12.60
C PRO A 256 16.94 -19.19 -11.60
N ASN A 257 16.52 -19.06 -10.34
CA ASN A 257 16.75 -20.07 -9.31
C ASN A 257 15.44 -20.48 -8.65
N LYS A 258 14.90 -21.62 -9.04
CA LYS A 258 13.64 -22.15 -8.52
C LYS A 258 13.72 -22.56 -7.06
N PHE A 259 14.89 -22.98 -6.57
CA PHE A 259 15.07 -23.33 -5.16
C PHE A 259 14.93 -22.09 -4.27
N HIS A 260 15.47 -20.96 -4.68
CA HIS A 260 15.26 -19.66 -4.02
C HIS A 260 13.78 -19.26 -4.08
N ALA A 261 13.17 -19.27 -5.25
CA ALA A 261 11.81 -18.79 -5.46
C ALA A 261 10.74 -19.57 -4.68
N LEU A 262 10.96 -20.90 -4.47
CA LEU A 262 10.03 -21.72 -3.65
C LEU A 262 10.17 -21.40 -2.16
N THR A 263 11.37 -21.17 -1.66
CA THR A 263 11.66 -21.09 -0.22
C THR A 263 11.71 -19.67 0.29
N SER A 264 12.45 -18.78 -0.35
CA SER A 264 12.59 -17.40 0.10
C SER A 264 11.35 -16.57 -0.21
N LYS A 265 11.01 -15.66 0.69
CA LYS A 265 9.98 -14.64 0.51
C LYS A 265 10.54 -13.23 0.69
N ASP A 266 11.84 -13.08 0.42
CA ASP A 266 12.59 -11.82 0.53
C ASP A 266 12.00 -10.72 -0.37
N GLN A 267 11.53 -11.07 -1.58
CA GLN A 267 10.88 -10.14 -2.49
C GLN A 267 9.54 -9.62 -1.92
N MET A 268 8.78 -10.47 -1.21
CA MET A 268 7.57 -10.06 -0.50
C MET A 268 7.88 -9.14 0.68
N VAL A 269 8.94 -9.42 1.43
CA VAL A 269 9.42 -8.57 2.54
C VAL A 269 9.88 -7.22 2.01
N PHE A 270 10.67 -7.21 0.93
CA PHE A 270 11.12 -5.97 0.31
C PHE A 270 9.94 -5.11 -0.18
N ALA A 271 9.01 -5.72 -0.89
CA ALA A 271 7.84 -5.02 -1.43
C ALA A 271 6.93 -4.48 -0.31
N HIS A 272 6.73 -5.24 0.76
CA HIS A 272 5.97 -4.75 1.91
C HIS A 272 6.73 -3.68 2.70
N GLY A 273 8.06 -3.74 2.71
CA GLY A 273 8.90 -2.68 3.26
C GLY A 273 8.68 -1.32 2.57
N ALA A 274 8.43 -1.31 1.26
CA ALA A 274 8.02 -0.09 0.54
C ALA A 274 6.64 0.40 0.97
N LEU A 275 5.68 -0.50 1.20
CA LEU A 275 4.36 -0.13 1.76
C LEU A 275 4.49 0.42 3.19
N LYS A 276 5.41 -0.11 3.99
CA LYS A 276 5.68 0.42 5.33
C LYS A 276 6.29 1.82 5.27
N ALA A 277 7.19 2.12 4.32
CA ALA A 277 7.73 3.46 4.13
C ALA A 277 6.60 4.46 3.80
N LEU A 278 5.75 4.12 2.84
CA LEU A 278 4.55 4.90 2.52
C LEU A 278 3.64 5.11 3.75
N ALA A 279 3.42 4.08 4.56
CA ALA A 279 2.63 4.18 5.78
C ALA A 279 3.25 5.16 6.81
N ALA A 280 4.58 5.17 6.92
CA ALA A 280 5.29 6.09 7.83
C ALA A 280 5.15 7.54 7.36
N ASP A 281 5.30 7.80 6.07
CA ASP A 281 5.15 9.14 5.51
C ASP A 281 3.69 9.62 5.54
N LEU A 282 2.73 8.78 5.26
CA LEU A 282 1.31 9.10 5.43
C LEU A 282 0.95 9.43 6.90
N MET A 283 1.51 8.71 7.86
CA MET A 283 1.34 9.02 9.29
C MET A 283 1.90 10.39 9.63
N LYS A 284 3.09 10.73 9.11
CA LYS A 284 3.70 12.04 9.30
C LYS A 284 2.85 13.14 8.68
N ILE A 285 2.40 12.99 7.43
CA ILE A 285 1.57 13.97 6.74
C ILE A 285 0.24 14.18 7.48
N ALA A 286 -0.46 13.12 7.85
CA ALA A 286 -1.71 13.19 8.59
C ALA A 286 -1.54 13.86 9.96
N ASN A 287 -0.44 13.61 10.67
CA ASN A 287 -0.14 14.27 11.94
C ASN A 287 0.13 15.77 11.76
N ASP A 288 0.90 16.18 10.75
CA ASP A 288 1.13 17.60 10.48
C ASP A 288 -0.19 18.32 10.17
N VAL A 289 -1.00 17.78 9.28
CA VAL A 289 -2.33 18.35 8.94
C VAL A 289 -3.19 18.48 10.21
N ARG A 290 -3.24 17.44 11.04
CA ARG A 290 -4.03 17.40 12.27
C ARG A 290 -3.54 18.45 13.29
N TRP A 291 -2.21 18.59 13.46
CA TRP A 291 -1.64 19.59 14.33
C TRP A 291 -1.92 21.01 13.85
N LEU A 292 -1.67 21.28 12.57
CA LEU A 292 -1.89 22.60 11.97
C LEU A 292 -3.37 23.00 11.97
N ALA A 293 -4.29 22.05 11.91
CA ALA A 293 -5.73 22.28 11.96
C ALA A 293 -6.32 22.24 13.39
N SER A 294 -5.50 22.03 14.42
CA SER A 294 -5.99 21.91 15.81
C SER A 294 -6.64 23.20 16.31
N GLY A 295 -7.69 23.07 17.11
CA GLY A 295 -8.38 24.22 17.72
C GLY A 295 -9.89 23.98 17.83
N PRO A 296 -10.74 24.95 17.46
CA PRO A 296 -10.48 26.12 16.58
C PRO A 296 -9.87 27.37 17.25
N ARG A 297 -9.90 27.50 18.56
CA ARG A 297 -9.42 28.72 19.25
C ARG A 297 -8.23 28.50 20.19
N CYS A 298 -8.03 27.27 20.66
CA CYS A 298 -7.04 26.91 21.68
C CYS A 298 -5.97 25.95 21.11
N GLY A 299 -5.83 25.84 19.83
CA GLY A 299 -4.82 25.06 19.14
C GLY A 299 -3.99 25.90 18.18
N ILE A 300 -3.26 25.26 17.24
CA ILE A 300 -2.45 25.96 16.24
C ILE A 300 -3.35 26.72 15.26
N GLY A 301 -4.32 26.05 14.65
CA GLY A 301 -5.38 26.67 13.84
C GLY A 301 -4.94 27.32 12.53
N GLU A 302 -3.75 27.04 12.02
CA GLU A 302 -3.22 27.62 10.76
C GLU A 302 -3.88 27.04 9.51
N LEU A 303 -4.39 25.79 9.60
CA LEU A 303 -5.13 25.17 8.52
C LEU A 303 -6.62 25.03 8.88
N ILE A 304 -7.46 25.17 7.87
CA ILE A 304 -8.89 24.84 7.90
C ILE A 304 -9.06 23.60 7.03
N ILE A 305 -9.60 22.53 7.62
CA ILE A 305 -9.94 21.29 6.95
C ILE A 305 -11.45 21.10 6.86
N PRO A 306 -11.97 20.29 5.91
CA PRO A 306 -13.39 19.98 5.81
C PRO A 306 -13.97 19.40 7.09
N ALA A 307 -15.22 19.80 7.40
CA ALA A 307 -16.02 19.21 8.46
C ALA A 307 -16.89 18.09 7.86
N ASN A 308 -16.56 16.84 8.13
CA ASN A 308 -17.24 15.72 7.49
C ASN A 308 -18.38 15.15 8.32
N GLU A 309 -18.22 15.13 9.66
CA GLU A 309 -19.23 14.60 10.58
C GLU A 309 -19.18 15.30 11.95
N PRO A 310 -20.25 15.22 12.77
CA PRO A 310 -20.23 15.70 14.15
C PRO A 310 -19.16 14.97 14.97
N GLY A 311 -18.28 15.72 15.64
CA GLY A 311 -17.11 15.18 16.34
C GLY A 311 -17.38 14.76 17.80
N SER A 312 -18.59 14.98 18.35
CA SER A 312 -18.88 14.67 19.75
C SER A 312 -20.37 14.49 20.00
N SER A 313 -20.71 13.53 20.85
CA SER A 313 -22.09 13.29 21.30
C SER A 313 -22.57 14.29 22.36
N ILE A 314 -21.64 15.00 23.05
CA ILE A 314 -21.94 15.89 24.17
C ILE A 314 -21.41 17.32 24.01
N MET A 315 -20.60 17.59 23.00
CA MET A 315 -20.03 18.92 22.72
C MET A 315 -20.53 19.41 21.36
N PRO A 316 -21.65 20.16 21.29
CA PRO A 316 -22.21 20.65 20.04
C PRO A 316 -21.21 21.49 19.25
N GLY A 317 -21.11 21.27 17.96
CA GLY A 317 -20.22 22.04 17.07
C GLY A 317 -18.75 21.62 17.08
N LYS A 318 -18.35 20.59 17.87
CA LYS A 318 -17.02 20.03 17.81
C LYS A 318 -16.84 19.22 16.51
N VAL A 319 -15.78 19.50 15.78
CA VAL A 319 -15.37 18.75 14.59
C VAL A 319 -13.98 18.16 14.83
N ASN A 320 -13.81 16.87 14.52
CA ASN A 320 -12.53 16.18 14.69
C ASN A 320 -11.84 15.99 13.32
N PRO A 321 -10.50 15.85 13.30
CA PRO A 321 -9.74 15.56 12.08
C PRO A 321 -9.78 14.06 11.74
N THR A 322 -10.99 13.51 11.55
CA THR A 322 -11.27 12.07 11.49
C THR A 322 -10.56 11.36 10.34
N GLN A 323 -10.37 12.03 9.21
CA GLN A 323 -9.61 11.49 8.09
C GLN A 323 -8.13 11.30 8.45
N CYS A 324 -7.53 12.24 9.17
CA CYS A 324 -6.16 12.08 9.68
C CYS A 324 -6.06 10.92 10.67
N GLU A 325 -7.07 10.74 11.53
CA GLU A 325 -7.12 9.64 12.49
C GLU A 325 -7.21 8.29 11.77
N ALA A 326 -8.04 8.18 10.74
CA ALA A 326 -8.17 6.97 9.93
C ALA A 326 -6.84 6.60 9.26
N VAL A 327 -6.16 7.55 8.63
CA VAL A 327 -4.84 7.34 8.00
C VAL A 327 -3.82 6.84 9.02
N THR A 328 -3.75 7.44 10.21
CA THR A 328 -2.80 7.01 11.24
C THR A 328 -3.10 5.61 11.77
N MET A 329 -4.37 5.21 11.90
CA MET A 329 -4.74 3.84 12.28
C MET A 329 -4.36 2.83 11.19
N VAL A 330 -4.59 3.16 9.91
CA VAL A 330 -4.14 2.33 8.78
C VAL A 330 -2.63 2.15 8.80
N ALA A 331 -1.86 3.22 9.01
CA ALA A 331 -0.40 3.13 9.10
C ALA A 331 0.06 2.19 10.22
N VAL A 332 -0.57 2.23 11.40
CA VAL A 332 -0.28 1.29 12.51
C VAL A 332 -0.53 -0.15 12.08
N GLN A 333 -1.66 -0.43 11.41
CA GLN A 333 -1.99 -1.78 10.94
C GLN A 333 -0.96 -2.29 9.93
N VAL A 334 -0.55 -1.46 8.98
CA VAL A 334 0.47 -1.81 7.96
C VAL A 334 1.82 -2.14 8.61
N MET A 335 2.24 -1.37 9.62
CA MET A 335 3.46 -1.66 10.38
C MET A 335 3.38 -2.99 11.13
N GLY A 336 2.20 -3.33 11.68
CA GLY A 336 1.95 -4.64 12.29
C GLY A 336 2.03 -5.79 11.27
N ASN A 337 1.43 -5.60 10.09
CA ASN A 337 1.49 -6.56 8.99
C ASN A 337 2.93 -6.79 8.49
N ASP A 338 3.75 -5.74 8.44
CA ASP A 338 5.16 -5.83 8.07
C ASP A 338 5.94 -6.77 9.00
N THR A 339 5.70 -6.64 10.29
CA THR A 339 6.30 -7.54 11.28
C THR A 339 5.86 -8.98 11.08
N ALA A 340 4.57 -9.22 10.84
CA ALA A 340 4.05 -10.56 10.58
C ALA A 340 4.67 -11.19 9.31
N ILE A 341 4.77 -10.41 8.22
CA ILE A 341 5.39 -10.84 6.96
C ILE A 341 6.88 -11.16 7.14
N GLY A 342 7.62 -10.30 7.84
CA GLY A 342 9.05 -10.51 8.09
C GLY A 342 9.32 -11.80 8.89
N ILE A 343 8.53 -12.05 9.94
CA ILE A 343 8.62 -13.29 10.73
C ILE A 343 8.24 -14.49 9.88
N ALA A 344 7.14 -14.44 9.14
CA ALA A 344 6.68 -15.52 8.27
C ALA A 344 7.72 -15.87 7.19
N ALA A 345 8.34 -14.87 6.58
CA ALA A 345 9.38 -15.06 5.57
C ALA A 345 10.63 -15.75 6.14
N SER A 346 10.97 -15.49 7.41
CA SER A 346 12.13 -16.10 8.09
C SER A 346 11.97 -17.60 8.42
N GLN A 347 10.77 -18.17 8.25
CA GLN A 347 10.42 -19.52 8.69
C GLN A 347 10.54 -20.60 7.59
N GLY A 348 11.10 -20.29 6.41
CA GLY A 348 11.35 -21.28 5.37
C GLY A 348 12.31 -22.37 5.85
N ASN A 349 11.97 -23.63 5.57
CA ASN A 349 12.80 -24.80 5.91
C ASN A 349 13.11 -25.59 4.65
N PHE A 350 14.39 -25.79 4.35
CA PHE A 350 14.87 -26.48 3.14
C PHE A 350 14.24 -25.88 1.86
N GLN A 351 13.44 -26.62 1.11
CA GLN A 351 12.92 -26.25 -0.20
C GLN A 351 11.52 -25.60 -0.17
N LEU A 352 10.97 -25.27 1.01
CA LEU A 352 9.64 -24.68 1.08
C LEU A 352 9.49 -23.75 2.29
N ASN A 353 8.73 -22.66 2.10
CA ASN A 353 8.14 -21.85 3.16
C ASN A 353 6.67 -22.24 3.33
N VAL A 354 6.23 -22.49 4.57
CA VAL A 354 4.85 -22.90 4.89
C VAL A 354 4.06 -21.84 5.67
N PHE A 355 4.33 -20.56 5.38
CA PHE A 355 3.62 -19.40 5.91
C PHE A 355 3.04 -18.51 4.77
N LEU A 356 2.78 -19.13 3.60
CA LEU A 356 2.41 -18.41 2.39
C LEU A 356 1.05 -17.71 2.49
N PRO A 357 -0.04 -18.36 2.98
CA PRO A 357 -1.35 -17.71 3.06
C PRO A 357 -1.36 -16.46 3.94
N VAL A 358 -0.74 -16.52 5.14
CA VAL A 358 -0.68 -15.37 6.05
C VAL A 358 0.17 -14.25 5.49
N THR A 359 1.23 -14.56 4.74
CA THR A 359 2.09 -13.55 4.09
C THR A 359 1.29 -12.74 3.06
N ILE A 360 0.63 -13.40 2.13
CA ILE A 360 -0.11 -12.70 1.07
C ILE A 360 -1.37 -12.01 1.61
N TYR A 361 -2.04 -12.57 2.61
CA TYR A 361 -3.19 -11.93 3.27
C TYR A 361 -2.80 -10.58 3.86
N ASN A 362 -1.73 -10.53 4.67
CA ASN A 362 -1.26 -9.27 5.28
C ASN A 362 -0.77 -8.28 4.23
N PHE A 363 -0.13 -8.75 3.16
CA PHE A 363 0.33 -7.90 2.07
C PHE A 363 -0.84 -7.20 1.38
N LEU A 364 -1.84 -7.96 0.94
CA LEU A 364 -3.00 -7.43 0.22
C LEU A 364 -3.89 -6.56 1.12
N GLN A 365 -4.00 -6.91 2.42
CA GLN A 365 -4.68 -6.04 3.39
C GLN A 365 -3.98 -4.68 3.46
N SER A 366 -2.65 -4.65 3.54
CA SER A 366 -1.88 -3.40 3.59
C SER A 366 -2.04 -2.57 2.32
N ALA A 367 -1.94 -3.19 1.15
CA ALA A 367 -2.10 -2.50 -0.14
C ALA A 367 -3.49 -1.87 -0.27
N ARG A 368 -4.54 -2.61 0.06
CA ARG A 368 -5.93 -2.13 0.01
C ARG A 368 -6.16 -0.99 1.00
N LEU A 369 -5.77 -1.18 2.27
CA LEU A 369 -5.97 -0.16 3.31
C LEU A 369 -5.25 1.14 2.97
N LEU A 370 -4.03 1.08 2.45
CA LEU A 370 -3.28 2.28 2.04
C LEU A 370 -3.94 2.99 0.86
N SER A 371 -4.37 2.25 -0.17
CA SER A 371 -5.08 2.83 -1.31
C SER A 371 -6.36 3.53 -0.89
N ASP A 372 -7.22 2.83 -0.13
CA ASP A 372 -8.51 3.37 0.33
C ASP A 372 -8.31 4.58 1.25
N ALA A 373 -7.31 4.52 2.15
CA ALA A 373 -7.00 5.62 3.05
C ALA A 373 -6.50 6.86 2.31
N MET A 374 -5.62 6.69 1.30
CA MET A 374 -5.15 7.81 0.48
C MET A 374 -6.27 8.46 -0.31
N ASP A 375 -7.14 7.67 -0.93
CA ASP A 375 -8.28 8.18 -1.69
C ASP A 375 -9.29 8.91 -0.78
N SER A 376 -9.61 8.33 0.38
CA SER A 376 -10.49 8.96 1.36
C SER A 376 -9.88 10.25 1.93
N PHE A 377 -8.61 10.24 2.27
CA PHE A 377 -7.89 11.39 2.80
C PHE A 377 -7.77 12.52 1.78
N GLU A 378 -7.46 12.18 0.52
CA GLU A 378 -7.44 13.14 -0.58
C GLU A 378 -8.80 13.80 -0.77
N ALA A 379 -9.87 13.00 -0.94
CA ALA A 379 -11.19 13.49 -1.27
C ALA A 379 -11.86 14.27 -0.13
N ASN A 380 -11.71 13.81 1.11
CA ASN A 380 -12.46 14.30 2.26
C ASN A 380 -11.64 15.22 3.20
N CYS A 381 -10.32 15.37 2.96
CA CYS A 381 -9.48 16.23 3.76
C CYS A 381 -8.58 17.12 2.91
N VAL A 382 -7.60 16.54 2.21
CA VAL A 382 -6.50 17.28 1.58
C VAL A 382 -7.01 18.24 0.51
N ARG A 383 -7.92 17.82 -0.35
CA ARG A 383 -8.52 18.63 -1.42
C ARG A 383 -9.16 19.92 -0.90
N GLY A 384 -9.67 19.90 0.33
CA GLY A 384 -10.36 21.01 0.97
C GLY A 384 -9.52 21.81 1.96
N ILE A 385 -8.22 21.56 2.07
CA ILE A 385 -7.33 22.35 2.93
C ILE A 385 -7.29 23.81 2.47
N ARG A 386 -7.45 24.72 3.43
CA ARG A 386 -7.31 26.16 3.23
C ARG A 386 -6.48 26.78 4.34
N PRO A 387 -5.64 27.80 4.06
CA PRO A 387 -4.94 28.55 5.09
C PRO A 387 -5.91 29.42 5.89
N ASN A 388 -5.69 29.48 7.19
CA ASN A 388 -6.32 30.46 8.06
C ASN A 388 -5.42 31.70 8.14
N TYR A 389 -5.56 32.58 7.18
CA TYR A 389 -4.69 33.74 7.01
C TYR A 389 -4.58 34.61 8.28
N ALA A 390 -5.67 34.80 9.01
CA ALA A 390 -5.68 35.62 10.22
C ALA A 390 -4.80 35.00 11.33
N VAL A 391 -4.87 33.68 11.52
CA VAL A 391 -4.07 32.98 12.52
C VAL A 391 -2.62 32.88 12.06
N ILE A 392 -2.36 32.58 10.80
CA ILE A 392 -0.99 32.55 10.23
C ILE A 392 -0.32 33.91 10.43
N GLN A 393 -0.98 35.02 10.13
CA GLN A 393 -0.42 36.35 10.31
C GLN A 393 -0.17 36.65 11.79
N ALA A 394 -1.12 36.33 12.67
CA ALA A 394 -0.96 36.57 14.10
C ALA A 394 0.24 35.78 14.69
N HIS A 395 0.43 34.53 14.27
CA HIS A 395 1.60 33.75 14.69
C HIS A 395 2.90 34.32 14.13
N LEU A 396 2.90 34.78 12.87
CA LEU A 396 4.05 35.39 12.24
C LEU A 396 4.48 36.67 12.99
N ASP A 397 3.52 37.54 13.28
CA ASP A 397 3.76 38.81 13.99
C ASP A 397 4.25 38.59 15.43
N ALA A 398 3.83 37.51 16.09
CA ALA A 398 4.22 37.15 17.44
C ALA A 398 5.59 36.41 17.51
N SER A 399 6.10 35.90 16.39
CA SER A 399 7.30 35.06 16.38
C SER A 399 8.56 35.83 16.74
N LEU A 400 9.25 35.35 17.79
CA LEU A 400 10.57 35.89 18.16
C LEU A 400 11.69 35.45 17.19
N MET A 401 11.46 34.43 16.37
CA MET A 401 12.48 33.87 15.47
C MET A 401 12.74 34.77 14.24
N LEU A 402 11.86 35.73 13.97
CA LEU A 402 12.10 36.77 12.97
C LEU A 402 13.35 37.61 13.24
N VAL A 403 13.79 37.66 14.49
CA VAL A 403 15.03 38.32 14.90
C VAL A 403 16.26 37.81 14.14
N THR A 404 16.21 36.61 13.60
CA THR A 404 17.28 36.01 12.79
C THR A 404 17.63 36.87 11.57
N ALA A 405 16.68 37.60 11.02
CA ALA A 405 16.91 38.54 9.92
C ALA A 405 17.88 39.69 10.28
N LEU A 406 17.98 40.01 11.58
CA LEU A 406 18.83 41.06 12.08
C LEU A 406 20.32 40.64 12.23
N ASN A 407 20.62 39.36 12.26
CA ASN A 407 21.98 38.86 12.49
C ASN A 407 23.04 39.48 11.55
N PRO A 408 22.79 39.66 10.23
CA PRO A 408 23.74 40.28 9.32
C PRO A 408 23.99 41.78 9.59
N HIS A 409 23.05 42.45 10.26
CA HIS A 409 23.07 43.90 10.47
C HIS A 409 23.65 44.31 11.83
N ILE A 410 23.25 43.61 12.91
CA ILE A 410 23.61 44.00 14.26
C ILE A 410 24.38 42.89 15.04
N GLY A 411 24.64 41.77 14.39
CA GLY A 411 25.30 40.62 14.98
C GLY A 411 24.37 39.76 15.86
N TYR A 412 24.75 38.49 16.07
CA TYR A 412 23.98 37.49 16.80
C TYR A 412 23.67 37.89 18.25
N GLU A 413 24.66 38.47 18.98
CA GLU A 413 24.49 38.84 20.38
C GLU A 413 23.43 39.92 20.60
N ASN A 414 23.39 40.94 19.73
CA ASN A 414 22.39 42.00 19.82
C ASN A 414 21.00 41.50 19.42
N ALA A 415 20.92 40.67 18.39
CA ALA A 415 19.69 40.00 18.04
C ALA A 415 19.14 39.13 19.18
N ALA A 416 20.02 38.38 19.87
CA ALA A 416 19.64 37.59 21.02
C ALA A 416 19.16 38.45 22.21
N LYS A 417 19.76 39.65 22.44
CA LYS A 417 19.27 40.59 23.46
C LYS A 417 17.85 41.06 23.16
N ILE A 418 17.56 41.40 21.88
CA ILE A 418 16.22 41.83 21.46
C ILE A 418 15.20 40.71 21.70
N ALA A 419 15.47 39.49 21.23
CA ALA A 419 14.57 38.36 21.40
C ALA A 419 14.30 38.04 22.88
N LYS A 420 15.35 38.03 23.72
CA LYS A 420 15.23 37.79 25.15
C LYS A 420 14.44 38.88 25.86
N HIS A 421 14.67 40.16 25.51
CA HIS A 421 13.94 41.29 26.07
C HIS A 421 12.46 41.22 25.70
N ALA A 422 12.16 41.01 24.41
CA ALA A 422 10.81 40.85 23.92
C ALA A 422 10.07 39.68 24.62
N HIS A 423 10.74 38.54 24.81
CA HIS A 423 10.15 37.38 25.50
C HIS A 423 9.79 37.70 26.96
N VAL A 424 10.71 38.32 27.71
CA VAL A 424 10.52 38.62 29.15
C VAL A 424 9.46 39.70 29.38
N THR A 425 9.40 40.70 28.50
CA THR A 425 8.47 41.83 28.62
C THR A 425 7.13 41.61 27.95
N GLY A 426 6.99 40.58 27.12
CA GLY A 426 5.80 40.33 26.31
C GLY A 426 5.61 41.34 25.16
N GLN A 427 6.66 42.09 24.81
CA GLN A 427 6.62 43.07 23.72
C GLN A 427 6.89 42.42 22.37
N THR A 428 6.61 43.16 21.29
CA THR A 428 7.04 42.77 19.95
C THR A 428 8.56 42.93 19.79
N LEU A 429 9.18 42.19 18.88
CA LEU A 429 10.61 42.36 18.55
C LEU A 429 10.96 43.80 18.19
N LYS A 430 10.08 44.48 17.41
CA LYS A 430 10.25 45.87 17.00
C LYS A 430 10.28 46.82 18.23
N ALA A 431 9.32 46.69 19.14
CA ALA A 431 9.28 47.52 20.35
C ALA A 431 10.52 47.28 21.23
N ALA A 432 10.92 46.04 21.42
CA ALA A 432 12.11 45.67 22.18
C ALA A 432 13.41 46.22 21.56
N ALA A 433 13.53 46.16 20.22
CA ALA A 433 14.70 46.67 19.50
C ALA A 433 14.87 48.19 19.67
N VAL A 434 13.77 48.91 19.56
CA VAL A 434 13.75 50.39 19.72
C VAL A 434 14.01 50.75 21.17
N GLU A 435 13.39 50.13 22.15
CA GLU A 435 13.61 50.38 23.59
C GLU A 435 15.05 50.11 24.02
N LEU A 436 15.68 49.09 23.49
CA LEU A 436 17.10 48.79 23.73
C LEU A 436 18.08 49.78 23.00
N GLY A 437 17.55 50.65 22.11
CA GLY A 437 18.36 51.56 21.35
C GLY A 437 19.30 50.89 20.32
N LEU A 438 18.94 49.67 19.91
CA LEU A 438 19.73 48.86 18.98
C LEU A 438 19.36 49.14 17.49
N LEU A 439 18.11 49.55 17.26
CA LEU A 439 17.56 49.86 15.94
C LEU A 439 16.50 50.95 16.04
N THR A 440 16.30 51.69 14.94
CA THR A 440 15.09 52.49 14.78
C THR A 440 13.94 51.62 14.25
N ALA A 441 12.71 52.13 14.35
CA ALA A 441 11.53 51.46 13.82
C ALA A 441 11.61 51.20 12.30
N GLU A 442 12.15 52.21 11.58
CA GLU A 442 12.34 52.16 10.14
C GLU A 442 13.38 51.12 9.70
N GLU A 443 14.50 51.05 10.44
CA GLU A 443 15.52 50.02 10.18
C GLU A 443 14.97 48.63 10.44
N PHE A 444 14.18 48.42 11.51
CA PHE A 444 13.52 47.16 11.78
C PHE A 444 12.60 46.74 10.62
N ASP A 445 11.71 47.64 10.19
CA ASP A 445 10.77 47.34 9.11
C ASP A 445 11.46 47.12 7.75
N ALA A 446 12.63 47.73 7.54
CA ALA A 446 13.43 47.54 6.33
C ALA A 446 14.10 46.12 6.31
N TRP A 447 14.55 45.62 7.46
CA TRP A 447 15.38 44.42 7.54
C TRP A 447 14.61 43.16 7.91
N VAL A 448 13.54 43.27 8.73
CA VAL A 448 12.71 42.14 9.15
C VAL A 448 11.51 42.01 8.21
N ARG A 449 11.75 41.33 7.11
CA ARG A 449 10.73 41.03 6.11
C ARG A 449 10.63 39.52 5.96
N PRO A 450 9.59 38.88 6.51
CA PRO A 450 9.44 37.41 6.48
C PRO A 450 9.49 36.83 5.07
N GLU A 451 9.00 37.57 4.06
CA GLU A 451 9.01 37.16 2.65
C GLU A 451 10.44 36.97 2.11
N ASN A 452 11.42 37.71 2.64
CA ASN A 452 12.82 37.61 2.24
C ASN A 452 13.58 36.52 3.01
N MET A 453 12.93 35.85 3.96
CA MET A 453 13.54 34.82 4.80
C MET A 453 13.24 33.39 4.32
N VAL A 454 12.41 33.21 3.29
CA VAL A 454 11.90 31.92 2.83
C VAL A 454 12.72 31.33 1.67
N HIS A 455 13.78 31.99 1.24
CA HIS A 455 14.67 31.54 0.18
C HIS A 455 16.15 31.77 0.57
N PRO A 456 17.07 30.99 0.00
CA PRO A 456 18.50 31.30 0.10
C PRO A 456 18.79 32.69 -0.41
N LYS A 457 19.80 33.38 0.15
CA LYS A 457 20.29 34.64 -0.42
C LYS A 457 20.73 34.38 -1.86
N GLN A 458 20.20 35.16 -2.79
CA GLN A 458 20.76 35.21 -4.13
C GLN A 458 22.14 35.89 -4.04
N GLU A 459 23.18 35.24 -4.53
CA GLU A 459 24.46 35.90 -4.72
C GLU A 459 24.24 36.98 -5.76
N GLU A 460 24.53 38.22 -5.41
CA GLU A 460 24.58 39.31 -6.37
C GLU A 460 25.69 38.95 -7.37
N ALA A 461 25.31 38.76 -8.65
CA ALA A 461 26.20 38.39 -9.74
C ALA A 461 27.13 39.56 -10.12
#